data_de4fad71d767f2083019874bf7df1358
#
_entry.id   de4fad71d767f2083019874bf7df1358
#
_cell.length_a   1.000
_cell.length_b   1.000
_cell.length_c   1.000
_cell.angle_alpha   90.00
_cell.angle_beta   90.00
_cell.angle_gamma   90.00
#
_symmetry.space_group_name_H-M   'P 1'
#
loop_
_entity.id
_entity.type
_entity.pdbx_description
1 polymer ?
#
loop_
_entity_poly.entity_id
_entity_poly.type
_entity_poly.pdbx_seq_one_letter_code
_entity_poly.pdbx_strand_id
1 'polypeptide(L)'
;MTDVRPHGDAEAGGTDPTGATAAAHSAGTAHPAEALGTSGGLSPLDGLDGLGTEALRESIATELLAARARTAALTDCVEDGDLTAQHSPLMSPLVWDLAHIGNQEELWLLRNVGGRDPMHPEIDPLYDAFQHPRAERPGLPLLPPAEARAYAHEVRGRVLDLLAASPLEGAPLLRAGFAFGMIAQHEQQHDETMLITHQLRRGEPALTAPPPPPAPADAAALPAEVLIPAGPFTMGTDTEPWALDNERPAHAVDLPAFLLDTTPVTNAAYERFIEDGGYDDPRWWTPEGWAHRQQAGLTAPLFWRRQDGQWLRRRFGSIEPVEPTEPVLHVSWYEADAYARWAGRRLPSEAEWEKAARHDPATGRSRRYPWGDRPPGPEHANLGQRHLRPAGAGSYPKGQSPYGVRQLIGDVWEWTASDFRPYQGFRAWPYQEYSEVFFGPEYKVLRGGCFAVAPVACRGTFRNWDYPIRRQIFAGFRTARSLDGA
;
A
#
# COMPACT_ATOMS: atom_id res chain seq x y z
N MET A 1 -14.40 -18.33 28.22
CA MET A 1 -14.00 -17.83 29.57
C MET A 1 -12.57 -18.26 29.79
N THR A 2 -11.59 -17.45 29.45
CA THR A 2 -10.22 -17.58 29.93
C THR A 2 -9.67 -16.19 30.12
N ASP A 3 -9.31 -15.96 31.34
CA ASP A 3 -8.84 -14.77 32.02
C ASP A 3 -7.53 -14.27 31.37
N VAL A 4 -7.48 -13.04 30.87
CA VAL A 4 -6.27 -12.36 30.46
C VAL A 4 -6.16 -11.04 31.21
N ARG A 5 -5.27 -11.02 32.22
CA ARG A 5 -4.92 -9.83 33.00
C ARG A 5 -4.15 -8.82 32.11
N PRO A 6 -4.33 -7.51 32.32
CA PRO A 6 -3.64 -6.50 31.56
C PRO A 6 -2.20 -6.32 32.09
N HIS A 7 -1.21 -6.54 31.25
CA HIS A 7 0.12 -6.00 31.44
C HIS A 7 0.30 -4.83 30.45
N GLY A 8 0.77 -3.70 30.98
CA GLY A 8 1.07 -2.50 30.21
C GLY A 8 2.05 -2.80 29.07
N ASP A 9 1.86 -2.09 27.96
CA ASP A 9 2.55 -2.23 26.66
C ASP A 9 2.23 -3.49 25.84
N ALA A 10 1.10 -4.14 26.08
CA ALA A 10 0.61 -5.19 25.23
C ALA A 10 0.01 -4.58 23.95
N GLU A 11 0.71 -4.69 22.85
CA GLU A 11 0.09 -4.70 21.53
C GLU A 11 -1.01 -5.77 21.57
N ALA A 12 -2.27 -5.33 21.48
CA ALA A 12 -3.39 -6.24 21.56
C ALA A 12 -3.31 -7.24 20.42
N GLY A 13 -2.93 -8.47 20.75
CA GLY A 13 -2.95 -9.59 19.85
C GLY A 13 -4.39 -9.97 19.50
N GLY A 14 -4.98 -9.28 18.56
CA GLY A 14 -6.09 -9.83 17.81
C GLY A 14 -5.50 -10.97 16.97
N THR A 15 -5.93 -12.19 17.21
CA THR A 15 -5.60 -13.31 16.34
C THR A 15 -6.19 -13.01 14.96
N ASP A 16 -5.34 -12.60 14.05
CA ASP A 16 -5.65 -12.50 12.63
C ASP A 16 -5.71 -13.93 12.07
N PRO A 17 -6.86 -14.48 11.74
CA PRO A 17 -6.96 -15.85 11.25
C PRO A 17 -6.29 -16.04 9.89
N THR A 18 -5.98 -14.95 9.17
CA THR A 18 -5.38 -15.01 7.82
C THR A 18 -3.98 -14.43 7.74
N GLY A 19 -3.55 -13.64 8.74
CA GLY A 19 -2.20 -13.07 8.79
C GLY A 19 -1.83 -12.12 7.65
N ALA A 20 -2.75 -11.81 6.73
CA ALA A 20 -2.48 -10.98 5.58
C ALA A 20 -2.74 -9.50 5.86
N THR A 21 -1.79 -8.64 5.56
CA THR A 21 -2.03 -7.22 5.32
C THR A 21 -2.27 -7.01 3.83
N ALA A 22 -2.99 -5.96 3.47
CA ALA A 22 -3.25 -5.63 2.08
C ALA A 22 -1.97 -5.37 1.25
N ALA A 23 -0.88 -4.95 1.91
CA ALA A 23 0.40 -4.73 1.25
C ALA A 23 1.19 -6.02 0.93
N ALA A 24 0.80 -7.16 1.50
CA ALA A 24 1.56 -8.40 1.40
C ALA A 24 0.67 -9.56 0.92
N HIS A 25 0.23 -9.47 -0.33
CA HIS A 25 -0.55 -10.54 -0.95
C HIS A 25 0.38 -11.60 -1.50
N SER A 26 0.15 -12.81 -1.07
CA SER A 26 0.85 -13.95 -1.63
C SER A 26 -0.06 -14.69 -2.59
N ALA A 27 0.51 -15.10 -3.69
CA ALA A 27 -0.13 -16.05 -4.56
C ALA A 27 -0.26 -17.40 -3.83
N GLY A 28 -1.48 -17.89 -3.73
CA GLY A 28 -1.70 -19.32 -3.43
C GLY A 28 -1.18 -20.17 -4.57
N THR A 29 -1.04 -21.46 -4.34
CA THR A 29 -0.62 -22.46 -5.34
C THR A 29 -1.72 -22.78 -6.38
N ALA A 30 -2.56 -21.82 -6.73
CA ALA A 30 -3.60 -22.03 -7.74
C ALA A 30 -2.96 -22.37 -9.09
N HIS A 31 -3.44 -23.43 -9.72
CA HIS A 31 -3.03 -23.80 -11.07
C HIS A 31 -3.62 -22.79 -12.08
N PRO A 32 -2.82 -21.94 -12.73
CA PRO A 32 -3.31 -20.85 -13.57
C PRO A 32 -3.89 -21.30 -14.91
N ALA A 33 -3.76 -22.58 -15.25
CA ALA A 33 -4.10 -23.04 -16.59
C ALA A 33 -5.61 -23.05 -16.90
N GLU A 34 -6.49 -23.09 -15.89
CA GLU A 34 -7.95 -23.16 -16.10
C GLU A 34 -8.67 -21.80 -16.02
N ALA A 35 -8.03 -20.76 -15.47
CA ALA A 35 -8.66 -19.45 -15.25
C ALA A 35 -8.49 -18.46 -16.42
N LEU A 36 -7.84 -18.84 -17.51
CA LEU A 36 -7.54 -17.95 -18.63
C LEU A 36 -8.75 -17.74 -19.57
N GLY A 37 -9.78 -17.10 -19.07
CA GLY A 37 -10.81 -16.52 -19.93
C GLY A 37 -10.22 -15.45 -20.86
N THR A 38 -10.78 -15.33 -22.07
CA THR A 38 -10.37 -14.34 -23.08
C THR A 38 -10.52 -12.91 -22.51
N SER A 39 -9.45 -12.32 -22.01
CA SER A 39 -9.43 -10.93 -21.62
C SER A 39 -9.54 -10.03 -22.84
N GLY A 40 -10.39 -9.02 -22.80
CA GLY A 40 -10.42 -7.93 -23.78
C GLY A 40 -9.00 -7.34 -23.95
N GLY A 41 -8.66 -6.87 -25.16
CA GLY A 41 -7.33 -6.38 -25.49
C GLY A 41 -6.85 -5.29 -24.51
N LEU A 42 -5.67 -5.50 -23.91
CA LEU A 42 -4.98 -4.49 -23.14
C LEU A 42 -4.33 -3.49 -24.09
N SER A 43 -4.50 -2.20 -23.81
CA SER A 43 -3.70 -1.15 -24.47
C SER A 43 -2.30 -1.06 -23.82
N PRO A 44 -1.28 -0.65 -24.56
CA PRO A 44 0.05 -0.42 -24.00
C PRO A 44 0.04 0.61 -22.85
N LEU A 45 1.06 0.58 -21.99
CA LEU A 45 1.27 1.61 -20.96
C LEU A 45 1.56 2.97 -21.60
N ASP A 46 0.88 4.03 -21.16
CA ASP A 46 1.29 5.40 -21.48
C ASP A 46 2.70 5.64 -20.91
N GLY A 47 3.64 5.92 -21.80
CA GLY A 47 5.08 5.95 -21.48
C GLY A 47 5.82 4.69 -21.91
N LEU A 48 5.12 3.56 -22.08
CA LEU A 48 5.56 2.40 -22.85
C LEU A 48 4.86 2.32 -24.22
N ASP A 49 3.89 3.21 -24.46
CA ASP A 49 3.18 3.34 -25.74
C ASP A 49 4.15 3.62 -26.87
N GLY A 50 4.13 2.74 -27.86
CA GLY A 50 5.03 2.83 -29.00
C GLY A 50 6.46 2.36 -28.72
N LEU A 51 6.78 1.86 -27.53
CA LEU A 51 8.01 1.13 -27.29
C LEU A 51 7.96 -0.17 -28.08
N GLY A 52 8.97 -0.41 -28.90
CA GLY A 52 9.19 -1.74 -29.46
C GLY A 52 9.41 -2.76 -28.34
N THR A 53 9.24 -4.04 -28.66
CA THR A 53 9.40 -5.15 -27.69
C THR A 53 10.70 -5.06 -26.90
N GLU A 54 11.78 -4.54 -27.48
CA GLU A 54 13.08 -4.41 -26.81
C GLU A 54 13.06 -3.35 -25.69
N ALA A 55 12.49 -2.17 -25.94
CA ALA A 55 12.40 -1.13 -24.93
C ALA A 55 11.44 -1.53 -23.77
N LEU A 56 10.39 -2.28 -24.08
CA LEU A 56 9.52 -2.87 -23.04
C LEU A 56 10.33 -3.88 -22.19
N ARG A 57 11.15 -4.72 -22.81
CA ARG A 57 12.01 -5.68 -22.12
C ARG A 57 13.02 -4.99 -21.20
N GLU A 58 13.68 -3.94 -21.67
CA GLU A 58 14.59 -3.12 -20.87
C GLU A 58 13.87 -2.46 -19.68
N SER A 59 12.65 -1.94 -19.89
CA SER A 59 11.84 -1.36 -18.83
C SER A 59 11.47 -2.40 -17.76
N ILE A 60 11.02 -3.59 -18.16
CA ILE A 60 10.71 -4.69 -17.25
C ILE A 60 11.96 -5.11 -16.45
N ALA A 61 13.10 -5.29 -17.13
CA ALA A 61 14.35 -5.65 -16.47
C ALA A 61 14.76 -4.61 -15.43
N THR A 62 14.60 -3.32 -15.76
CA THR A 62 14.87 -2.19 -14.84
C THR A 62 14.00 -2.27 -13.59
N GLU A 63 12.69 -2.48 -13.72
CA GLU A 63 11.79 -2.59 -12.57
C GLU A 63 12.11 -3.81 -11.69
N LEU A 64 12.35 -4.97 -12.30
CA LEU A 64 12.75 -6.18 -11.59
C LEU A 64 14.06 -6.01 -10.82
N LEU A 65 15.07 -5.40 -11.43
CA LEU A 65 16.36 -5.14 -10.79
C LEU A 65 16.24 -4.08 -9.69
N ALA A 66 15.43 -3.04 -9.90
CA ALA A 66 15.19 -2.01 -8.89
C ALA A 66 14.46 -2.59 -7.65
N ALA A 67 13.49 -3.46 -7.84
CA ALA A 67 12.81 -4.15 -6.74
C ALA A 67 13.81 -4.99 -5.93
N ARG A 68 14.62 -5.85 -6.58
CA ARG A 68 15.60 -6.68 -5.89
C ARG A 68 16.68 -5.87 -5.18
N ALA A 69 17.14 -4.75 -5.77
CA ALA A 69 18.09 -3.85 -5.12
C ALA A 69 17.50 -3.24 -3.82
N ARG A 70 16.20 -2.96 -3.80
CA ARG A 70 15.51 -2.49 -2.61
C ARG A 70 15.38 -3.57 -1.55
N THR A 71 14.94 -4.77 -1.93
CA THR A 71 14.92 -5.94 -1.06
C THR A 71 16.28 -6.15 -0.40
N ALA A 72 17.36 -6.11 -1.17
CA ALA A 72 18.72 -6.22 -0.65
C ALA A 72 19.04 -5.11 0.36
N ALA A 73 18.72 -3.85 0.04
CA ALA A 73 18.95 -2.72 0.95
C ALA A 73 18.20 -2.87 2.29
N LEU A 74 17.01 -3.49 2.28
CA LEU A 74 16.21 -3.74 3.48
C LEU A 74 16.67 -4.96 4.28
N THR A 75 17.32 -5.93 3.66
CA THR A 75 17.77 -7.16 4.31
C THR A 75 19.25 -7.17 4.67
N ASP A 76 20.09 -6.40 3.97
CA ASP A 76 21.53 -6.34 4.22
C ASP A 76 21.93 -5.29 5.26
N CYS A 77 20.99 -4.41 5.67
CA CYS A 77 21.25 -3.39 6.69
C CYS A 77 21.12 -3.91 8.13
N VAL A 78 20.77 -5.17 8.32
CA VAL A 78 20.61 -5.84 9.63
C VAL A 78 21.36 -7.16 9.67
N GLU A 79 21.70 -7.62 10.87
CA GLU A 79 22.37 -8.90 11.06
C GLU A 79 21.40 -10.09 10.88
N ASP A 80 21.93 -11.28 10.64
CA ASP A 80 21.14 -12.52 10.42
C ASP A 80 20.20 -12.83 11.60
N GLY A 81 20.56 -12.47 12.82
CA GLY A 81 19.69 -12.59 13.99
C GLY A 81 18.42 -11.74 13.88
N ASP A 82 18.53 -10.52 13.40
CA ASP A 82 17.37 -9.64 13.15
C ASP A 82 16.55 -10.10 11.93
N LEU A 83 17.19 -10.69 10.91
CA LEU A 83 16.47 -11.24 9.75
C LEU A 83 15.57 -12.39 10.11
N THR A 84 16.01 -13.25 11.05
CA THR A 84 15.25 -14.44 11.48
C THR A 84 14.28 -14.16 12.60
N ALA A 85 14.45 -13.03 13.32
CA ALA A 85 13.56 -12.65 14.41
C ALA A 85 12.19 -12.16 13.90
N GLN A 86 11.13 -12.53 14.62
CA GLN A 86 9.82 -11.89 14.45
C GLN A 86 9.73 -10.65 15.35
N HIS A 87 9.78 -9.47 14.74
CA HIS A 87 9.74 -8.19 15.48
C HIS A 87 8.35 -7.79 15.95
N SER A 88 7.31 -8.40 15.38
CA SER A 88 5.91 -8.26 15.77
C SER A 88 5.11 -9.45 15.28
N PRO A 89 4.12 -9.96 16.02
CA PRO A 89 3.23 -11.03 15.54
C PRO A 89 2.39 -10.61 14.32
N LEU A 90 2.32 -9.31 14.02
CA LEU A 90 1.65 -8.77 12.84
C LEU A 90 2.49 -8.92 11.55
N MET A 91 3.78 -9.23 11.68
CA MET A 91 4.71 -9.28 10.54
C MET A 91 5.46 -10.60 10.52
N SER A 92 5.92 -10.99 9.35
CA SER A 92 6.81 -12.14 9.18
C SER A 92 8.24 -11.80 9.62
N PRO A 93 9.10 -12.79 9.90
CA PRO A 93 10.54 -12.58 9.86
C PRO A 93 10.97 -12.05 8.48
N LEU A 94 11.93 -11.13 8.42
CA LEU A 94 12.42 -10.56 7.14
C LEU A 94 12.94 -11.63 6.19
N VAL A 95 13.55 -12.70 6.71
CA VAL A 95 14.04 -13.84 5.92
C VAL A 95 12.90 -14.60 5.24
N TRP A 96 11.70 -14.63 5.86
CA TRP A 96 10.53 -15.25 5.24
C TRP A 96 10.11 -14.44 4.01
N ASP A 97 9.99 -13.10 4.14
CA ASP A 97 9.63 -12.23 3.01
C ASP A 97 10.65 -12.35 1.87
N LEU A 98 11.95 -12.38 2.19
CA LEU A 98 13.04 -12.54 1.22
C LEU A 98 12.92 -13.82 0.39
N ALA A 99 12.67 -14.96 1.03
CA ALA A 99 12.53 -16.24 0.33
C ALA A 99 11.18 -16.35 -0.37
N HIS A 100 10.11 -15.81 0.22
CA HIS A 100 8.77 -15.80 -0.36
C HIS A 100 8.73 -15.03 -1.71
N ILE A 101 9.35 -13.86 -1.80
CA ILE A 101 9.41 -13.13 -3.08
C ILE A 101 10.15 -13.92 -4.15
N GLY A 102 11.24 -14.63 -3.79
CA GLY A 102 11.94 -15.54 -4.69
C GLY A 102 11.06 -16.72 -5.14
N ASN A 103 10.33 -17.32 -4.20
CA ASN A 103 9.42 -18.44 -4.49
C ASN A 103 8.26 -18.02 -5.40
N GLN A 104 7.65 -16.86 -5.16
CA GLN A 104 6.58 -16.34 -6.02
C GLN A 104 7.09 -15.94 -7.42
N GLU A 105 8.30 -15.38 -7.50
CA GLU A 105 8.94 -15.08 -8.78
C GLU A 105 9.22 -16.37 -9.58
N GLU A 106 9.74 -17.41 -8.93
CA GLU A 106 9.93 -18.72 -9.54
C GLU A 106 8.60 -19.33 -10.03
N LEU A 107 7.58 -19.36 -9.15
CA LEU A 107 6.28 -19.94 -9.44
C LEU A 107 5.64 -19.27 -10.69
N TRP A 108 5.58 -17.95 -10.71
CA TRP A 108 4.87 -17.26 -11.77
C TRP A 108 5.66 -17.13 -13.06
N LEU A 109 6.95 -16.86 -12.97
CA LEU A 109 7.75 -16.60 -14.17
C LEU A 109 8.44 -17.85 -14.70
N LEU A 110 9.18 -18.60 -13.86
CA LEU A 110 9.89 -19.75 -14.37
C LEU A 110 8.98 -20.93 -14.67
N ARG A 111 8.01 -21.22 -13.76
CA ARG A 111 7.13 -22.38 -13.92
C ARG A 111 5.94 -22.05 -14.82
N ASN A 112 5.11 -21.03 -14.50
CA ASN A 112 3.86 -20.76 -15.22
C ASN A 112 4.09 -20.12 -16.59
N VAL A 113 5.01 -19.16 -16.70
CA VAL A 113 5.35 -18.53 -17.99
C VAL A 113 6.38 -19.37 -18.75
N GLY A 114 7.43 -19.80 -18.09
CA GLY A 114 8.57 -20.50 -18.69
C GLY A 114 8.41 -22.00 -18.84
N GLY A 115 7.39 -22.62 -18.24
CA GLY A 115 7.14 -24.07 -18.28
C GLY A 115 8.26 -24.92 -17.67
N ARG A 116 9.02 -24.37 -16.72
CA ARG A 116 10.15 -25.06 -16.09
C ARG A 116 9.72 -25.84 -14.85
N ASP A 117 10.43 -26.89 -14.54
CA ASP A 117 10.26 -27.62 -13.31
C ASP A 117 10.64 -26.77 -12.08
N PRO A 118 10.03 -27.02 -10.90
CA PRO A 118 10.42 -26.39 -9.64
C PRO A 118 11.90 -26.57 -9.32
N MET A 119 12.56 -25.53 -8.83
CA MET A 119 13.96 -25.64 -8.39
C MET A 119 14.06 -26.37 -7.05
N HIS A 120 13.16 -26.04 -6.12
CA HIS A 120 13.12 -26.55 -4.75
C HIS A 120 11.67 -26.79 -4.32
N PRO A 121 11.00 -27.86 -4.81
CA PRO A 121 9.58 -28.08 -4.51
C PRO A 121 9.29 -28.30 -3.01
N GLU A 122 10.30 -28.70 -2.25
CA GLU A 122 10.20 -28.93 -0.80
C GLU A 122 10.00 -27.65 0.02
N ILE A 123 10.39 -26.49 -0.52
CA ILE A 123 10.22 -25.20 0.19
C ILE A 123 8.89 -24.51 -0.13
N ASP A 124 8.18 -24.90 -1.20
CA ASP A 124 6.94 -24.26 -1.60
C ASP A 124 5.92 -24.10 -0.46
N PRO A 125 5.64 -25.16 0.35
CA PRO A 125 4.70 -25.04 1.46
C PRO A 125 5.12 -24.03 2.53
N LEU A 126 6.43 -23.81 2.72
CA LEU A 126 6.96 -22.91 3.75
C LEU A 126 6.69 -21.44 3.43
N TYR A 127 6.61 -21.14 2.14
CA TYR A 127 6.46 -19.78 1.63
C TYR A 127 5.08 -19.50 1.03
N ASP A 128 4.11 -20.37 1.26
CA ASP A 128 2.70 -20.13 0.98
C ASP A 128 2.07 -19.32 2.14
N ALA A 129 1.72 -18.07 1.88
CA ALA A 129 1.20 -17.18 2.90
C ALA A 129 -0.21 -17.54 3.38
N PHE A 130 -0.97 -18.34 2.62
CA PHE A 130 -2.29 -18.82 3.01
C PHE A 130 -2.24 -20.06 3.91
N GLN A 131 -1.18 -20.86 3.81
CA GLN A 131 -1.00 -22.04 4.66
C GLN A 131 -0.51 -21.67 6.08
N HIS A 132 0.28 -20.59 6.20
CA HIS A 132 0.93 -20.24 7.46
C HIS A 132 0.64 -18.79 7.87
N PRO A 133 -0.21 -18.59 8.91
CA PRO A 133 -0.39 -17.28 9.53
C PRO A 133 0.94 -16.66 9.97
N ARG A 134 1.06 -15.34 9.92
CA ARG A 134 2.32 -14.65 10.26
C ARG A 134 2.89 -15.03 11.63
N ALA A 135 2.00 -15.19 12.63
CA ALA A 135 2.41 -15.57 13.99
C ALA A 135 3.08 -16.95 14.09
N GLU A 136 2.84 -17.83 13.13
CA GLU A 136 3.39 -19.20 13.11
C GLU A 136 4.70 -19.32 12.34
N ARG A 137 4.99 -18.36 11.44
CA ARG A 137 6.16 -18.39 10.54
C ARG A 137 7.50 -18.52 11.23
N PRO A 138 7.75 -17.96 12.44
CA PRO A 138 9.01 -18.20 13.16
C PRO A 138 9.29 -19.65 13.53
N GLY A 139 8.25 -20.48 13.63
CA GLY A 139 8.37 -21.90 13.94
C GLY A 139 8.64 -22.80 12.73
N LEU A 140 8.61 -22.27 11.52
CA LEU A 140 8.85 -23.02 10.30
C LEU A 140 10.36 -23.26 10.07
N PRO A 141 10.75 -24.35 9.40
CA PRO A 141 12.12 -24.61 9.01
C PRO A 141 12.51 -23.75 7.79
N LEU A 142 12.54 -22.41 7.98
CA LEU A 142 12.85 -21.45 6.93
C LEU A 142 14.29 -21.61 6.42
N LEU A 143 14.52 -21.21 5.18
CA LEU A 143 15.88 -21.14 4.65
C LEU A 143 16.73 -20.20 5.52
N PRO A 144 17.96 -20.58 5.86
CA PRO A 144 18.93 -19.68 6.48
C PRO A 144 19.16 -18.43 5.63
N PRO A 145 19.49 -17.27 6.21
CA PRO A 145 19.66 -16.02 5.48
C PRO A 145 20.53 -16.10 4.23
N ALA A 146 21.68 -16.79 4.31
CA ALA A 146 22.57 -16.96 3.17
C ALA A 146 21.94 -17.79 2.03
N GLU A 147 21.20 -18.84 2.37
CA GLU A 147 20.51 -19.68 1.40
C GLU A 147 19.31 -18.96 0.77
N ALA A 148 18.55 -18.21 1.58
CA ALA A 148 17.45 -17.38 1.09
C ALA A 148 17.93 -16.32 0.08
N ARG A 149 19.06 -15.64 0.38
CA ARG A 149 19.70 -14.70 -0.55
C ARG A 149 20.17 -15.38 -1.83
N ALA A 150 20.84 -16.53 -1.72
CA ALA A 150 21.33 -17.28 -2.87
C ALA A 150 20.17 -17.76 -3.76
N TYR A 151 19.12 -18.30 -3.18
CA TYR A 151 17.91 -18.72 -3.88
C TYR A 151 17.25 -17.55 -4.64
N ALA A 152 16.98 -16.44 -3.95
CA ALA A 152 16.36 -15.27 -4.58
C ALA A 152 17.23 -14.67 -5.70
N HIS A 153 18.56 -14.73 -5.55
CA HIS A 153 19.49 -14.28 -6.60
C HIS A 153 19.49 -15.21 -7.82
N GLU A 154 19.52 -16.50 -7.61
CA GLU A 154 19.50 -17.51 -8.69
C GLU A 154 18.20 -17.44 -9.48
N VAL A 155 17.03 -17.34 -8.80
CA VAL A 155 15.73 -17.19 -9.45
C VAL A 155 15.73 -15.95 -10.34
N ARG A 156 16.17 -14.79 -9.84
CA ARG A 156 16.22 -13.53 -10.61
C ARG A 156 17.13 -13.66 -11.86
N GLY A 157 18.27 -14.31 -11.74
CA GLY A 157 19.14 -14.55 -12.90
C GLY A 157 18.43 -15.33 -14.01
N ARG A 158 17.78 -16.44 -13.64
CA ARG A 158 16.99 -17.27 -14.57
C ARG A 158 15.78 -16.55 -15.17
N VAL A 159 15.14 -15.66 -14.38
CA VAL A 159 14.01 -14.83 -14.84
C VAL A 159 14.47 -13.80 -15.88
N LEU A 160 15.62 -13.17 -15.70
CA LEU A 160 16.17 -12.25 -16.69
C LEU A 160 16.51 -12.95 -18.01
N ASP A 161 17.05 -14.19 -17.94
CA ASP A 161 17.28 -15.03 -19.13
C ASP A 161 15.95 -15.38 -19.84
N LEU A 162 14.90 -15.72 -19.05
CA LEU A 162 13.57 -15.96 -19.59
C LEU A 162 13.00 -14.71 -20.25
N LEU A 163 13.11 -13.55 -19.60
CA LEU A 163 12.65 -12.26 -20.14
C LEU A 163 13.31 -11.94 -21.47
N ALA A 164 14.62 -12.16 -21.58
CA ALA A 164 15.38 -11.94 -22.83
C ALA A 164 14.84 -12.77 -23.99
N ALA A 165 14.33 -13.99 -23.73
CA ALA A 165 13.78 -14.90 -24.73
C ALA A 165 12.25 -14.75 -24.93
N SER A 166 11.55 -14.02 -24.07
CA SER A 166 10.07 -13.93 -24.09
C SER A 166 9.56 -13.00 -25.19
N PRO A 167 8.48 -13.36 -25.92
CA PRO A 167 7.91 -12.52 -26.98
C PRO A 167 7.16 -11.29 -26.44
N LEU A 168 6.75 -11.27 -25.16
CA LEU A 168 5.95 -10.24 -24.49
C LEU A 168 4.58 -9.97 -25.13
N GLU A 169 4.09 -10.91 -25.90
CA GLU A 169 2.83 -10.88 -26.65
C GLU A 169 2.18 -12.28 -26.71
N GLY A 170 1.00 -12.38 -27.26
CA GLY A 170 0.29 -13.65 -27.45
C GLY A 170 -0.46 -14.09 -26.21
N ALA A 171 0.12 -14.94 -25.36
CA ALA A 171 -0.52 -15.43 -24.15
C ALA A 171 -0.86 -14.30 -23.15
N PRO A 172 -2.00 -14.36 -22.43
CA PRO A 172 -2.41 -13.29 -21.53
C PRO A 172 -1.36 -12.88 -20.49
N LEU A 173 -0.64 -13.82 -19.88
CA LEU A 173 0.43 -13.54 -18.92
C LEU A 173 1.65 -12.85 -19.54
N LEU A 174 1.89 -13.04 -20.82
CA LEU A 174 3.02 -12.44 -21.55
C LEU A 174 2.68 -11.07 -22.15
N ARG A 175 1.40 -10.82 -22.42
CA ARG A 175 0.96 -9.59 -23.11
C ARG A 175 1.38 -8.35 -22.35
N ALA A 176 2.10 -7.46 -23.01
CA ALA A 176 2.71 -6.26 -22.42
C ALA A 176 3.59 -6.57 -21.18
N GLY A 177 4.12 -7.80 -21.06
CA GLY A 177 4.93 -8.21 -19.94
C GLY A 177 4.18 -8.33 -18.62
N PHE A 178 2.86 -8.57 -18.62
CA PHE A 178 2.00 -8.52 -17.43
C PHE A 178 2.55 -9.32 -16.25
N ALA A 179 2.91 -10.60 -16.45
CA ALA A 179 3.39 -11.43 -15.34
C ALA A 179 4.68 -10.89 -14.71
N PHE A 180 5.59 -10.34 -15.53
CA PHE A 180 6.80 -9.70 -15.04
C PHE A 180 6.48 -8.42 -14.24
N GLY A 181 5.56 -7.59 -14.76
CA GLY A 181 5.09 -6.39 -14.06
C GLY A 181 4.35 -6.72 -12.76
N MET A 182 3.56 -7.79 -12.73
CA MET A 182 2.90 -8.29 -11.52
C MET A 182 3.93 -8.69 -10.45
N ILE A 183 4.97 -9.43 -10.84
CA ILE A 183 6.04 -9.85 -9.91
C ILE A 183 6.86 -8.66 -9.42
N ALA A 184 7.16 -7.68 -10.26
CA ALA A 184 7.83 -6.46 -9.83
C ALA A 184 6.98 -5.69 -8.80
N GLN A 185 5.66 -5.60 -9.01
CA GLN A 185 4.73 -4.99 -8.05
C GLN A 185 4.66 -5.80 -6.75
N HIS A 186 4.59 -7.12 -6.84
CA HIS A 186 4.56 -8.02 -5.68
C HIS A 186 5.80 -7.86 -4.80
N GLU A 187 7.00 -7.86 -5.39
CA GLU A 187 8.25 -7.64 -4.64
C GLU A 187 8.24 -6.27 -3.95
N GLN A 188 7.81 -5.20 -4.64
CA GLN A 188 7.72 -3.86 -4.06
C GLN A 188 6.68 -3.74 -2.93
N GLN A 189 5.60 -4.52 -2.97
CA GLN A 189 4.63 -4.62 -1.86
C GLN A 189 5.25 -5.30 -0.64
N HIS A 190 6.10 -6.33 -0.86
CA HIS A 190 6.87 -6.96 0.21
C HIS A 190 7.99 -6.03 0.73
N ASP A 191 8.60 -5.20 -0.09
CA ASP A 191 9.53 -4.16 0.35
C ASP A 191 8.86 -3.15 1.30
N GLU A 192 7.60 -2.77 1.05
CA GLU A 192 6.81 -2.00 2.00
C GLU A 192 6.57 -2.78 3.30
N THR A 193 6.22 -4.06 3.21
CA THR A 193 6.02 -4.95 4.37
C THR A 193 7.30 -5.07 5.20
N MET A 194 8.46 -5.24 4.57
CA MET A 194 9.76 -5.26 5.25
C MET A 194 10.04 -3.90 5.93
N LEU A 195 9.70 -2.78 5.28
CA LEU A 195 9.86 -1.47 5.88
C LEU A 195 8.97 -1.28 7.11
N ILE A 196 7.73 -1.81 7.10
CA ILE A 196 6.85 -1.85 8.29
C ILE A 196 7.51 -2.69 9.40
N THR A 197 8.14 -3.81 9.06
CA THR A 197 8.89 -4.63 10.02
C THR A 197 10.06 -3.84 10.64
N HIS A 198 10.81 -3.07 9.85
CA HIS A 198 11.83 -2.16 10.35
C HIS A 198 11.27 -1.08 11.28
N GLN A 199 10.09 -0.53 10.98
CA GLN A 199 9.42 0.43 11.87
C GLN A 199 9.02 -0.21 13.20
N LEU A 200 8.64 -1.49 13.21
CA LEU A 200 8.28 -2.24 14.41
C LEU A 200 9.49 -2.76 15.18
N ARG A 201 10.61 -2.99 14.51
CA ARG A 201 11.87 -3.46 15.12
C ARG A 201 12.30 -2.54 16.26
N ARG A 202 12.71 -3.13 17.37
CA ARG A 202 13.29 -2.45 18.53
C ARG A 202 14.81 -2.60 18.45
N GLY A 203 15.53 -1.52 18.48
CA GLY A 203 16.99 -1.50 18.38
C GLY A 203 17.49 -0.23 17.72
N GLU A 204 18.78 -0.17 17.48
CA GLU A 204 19.41 0.98 16.82
C GLU A 204 18.87 1.16 15.38
N PRO A 205 18.79 2.41 14.91
CA PRO A 205 18.39 2.69 13.55
C PRO A 205 19.28 1.97 12.53
N ALA A 206 18.68 1.20 11.64
CA ALA A 206 19.38 0.52 10.55
C ALA A 206 19.21 1.21 9.19
N LEU A 207 18.21 2.08 9.08
CA LEU A 207 17.84 2.76 7.84
C LEU A 207 18.06 4.28 7.99
N THR A 208 18.63 4.88 6.95
CA THR A 208 18.82 6.34 6.86
C THR A 208 18.34 6.84 5.50
N ALA A 209 17.75 8.05 5.50
CA ALA A 209 17.36 8.72 4.27
C ALA A 209 17.46 10.25 4.46
N PRO A 210 17.69 11.01 3.39
CA PRO A 210 17.64 12.46 3.45
C PRO A 210 16.22 12.93 3.79
N PRO A 211 16.05 14.10 4.44
CA PRO A 211 14.72 14.65 4.69
C PRO A 211 14.01 14.96 3.37
N PRO A 212 12.66 14.92 3.34
CA PRO A 212 11.91 15.37 2.19
C PRO A 212 12.12 16.88 1.94
N PRO A 213 11.85 17.36 0.71
CA PRO A 213 11.89 18.79 0.46
C PRO A 213 10.91 19.53 1.38
N PRO A 214 11.24 20.75 1.82
CA PRO A 214 10.32 21.54 2.62
C PRO A 214 9.04 21.84 1.84
N ALA A 215 7.93 21.99 2.56
CA ALA A 215 6.68 22.43 1.95
C ALA A 215 6.90 23.80 1.23
N PRO A 216 6.31 23.97 0.04
CA PRO A 216 6.47 25.22 -0.70
C PRO A 216 5.83 26.40 0.05
N ALA A 217 6.29 27.63 -0.20
CA ALA A 217 5.85 28.83 0.52
C ALA A 217 4.33 29.08 0.40
N ASP A 218 3.70 28.63 -0.68
CA ASP A 218 2.25 28.74 -0.91
C ASP A 218 1.42 27.68 -0.17
N ALA A 219 2.03 26.70 0.45
CA ALA A 219 1.31 25.63 1.16
C ALA A 219 0.37 26.15 2.24
N ALA A 220 0.79 27.18 2.99
CA ALA A 220 -0.04 27.82 4.02
C ALA A 220 -1.22 28.65 3.46
N ALA A 221 -1.19 29.00 2.19
CA ALA A 221 -2.25 29.74 1.51
C ALA A 221 -3.25 28.85 0.75
N LEU A 222 -3.06 27.55 0.78
CA LEU A 222 -4.00 26.62 0.15
C LEU A 222 -5.37 26.69 0.83
N PRO A 223 -6.48 26.63 0.06
CA PRO A 223 -7.78 26.47 0.67
C PRO A 223 -7.82 25.18 1.48
N ALA A 224 -8.48 25.19 2.64
CA ALA A 224 -8.58 24.00 3.49
C ALA A 224 -9.25 22.81 2.75
N GLU A 225 -10.22 23.13 1.90
CA GLU A 225 -10.98 22.16 1.12
C GLU A 225 -11.28 22.69 -0.29
N VAL A 226 -11.54 21.77 -1.21
CA VAL A 226 -11.92 22.08 -2.59
C VAL A 226 -13.25 21.40 -2.94
N LEU A 227 -14.02 22.07 -3.80
CA LEU A 227 -15.27 21.52 -4.34
C LEU A 227 -14.98 20.54 -5.47
N ILE A 228 -15.49 19.31 -5.33
CA ILE A 228 -15.55 18.33 -6.40
C ILE A 228 -17.00 18.32 -6.94
N PRO A 229 -17.22 18.74 -8.19
CA PRO A 229 -18.57 18.89 -8.76
C PRO A 229 -19.30 17.55 -8.86
N ALA A 230 -20.64 17.59 -8.81
CA ALA A 230 -21.50 16.45 -9.11
C ALA A 230 -21.30 15.96 -10.55
N GLY A 231 -21.70 14.73 -10.80
CA GLY A 231 -21.73 14.13 -12.13
C GLY A 231 -20.89 12.86 -12.25
N PRO A 232 -20.97 12.20 -13.42
CA PRO A 232 -20.33 10.94 -13.67
C PRO A 232 -18.82 11.10 -13.89
N PHE A 233 -18.08 10.01 -13.60
CA PHE A 233 -16.69 9.82 -13.99
C PHE A 233 -16.41 8.34 -14.24
N THR A 234 -15.30 8.03 -14.90
CA THR A 234 -14.85 6.65 -15.07
C THR A 234 -13.94 6.26 -13.93
N MET A 235 -14.38 5.28 -13.13
CA MET A 235 -13.62 4.64 -12.05
C MET A 235 -13.00 3.34 -12.55
N GLY A 236 -11.82 2.98 -12.04
CA GLY A 236 -11.08 1.80 -12.49
C GLY A 236 -10.41 1.98 -13.84
N THR A 237 -9.98 0.87 -14.45
CA THR A 237 -9.24 0.89 -15.72
C THR A 237 -9.42 -0.39 -16.53
N ASP A 238 -9.46 -0.23 -17.87
CA ASP A 238 -9.33 -1.33 -18.85
C ASP A 238 -8.07 -1.20 -19.69
N THR A 239 -7.39 -0.05 -19.59
CA THR A 239 -6.27 0.30 -20.46
C THR A 239 -4.90 0.19 -19.81
N GLU A 240 -4.82 0.17 -18.47
CA GLU A 240 -3.56 0.00 -17.74
C GLU A 240 -3.08 -1.46 -17.82
N PRO A 241 -2.00 -1.78 -18.55
CA PRO A 241 -1.63 -3.18 -18.82
C PRO A 241 -1.24 -3.96 -17.55
N TRP A 242 -0.60 -3.28 -16.59
CA TRP A 242 -0.16 -3.89 -15.33
C TRP A 242 -1.13 -3.65 -14.18
N ALA A 243 -2.37 -3.18 -14.47
CA ALA A 243 -3.41 -3.11 -13.46
C ALA A 243 -3.79 -4.49 -12.97
N LEU A 244 -3.95 -4.58 -11.65
CA LEU A 244 -4.38 -5.79 -10.98
C LEU A 244 -5.89 -6.00 -11.18
N ASP A 245 -6.37 -7.18 -10.89
CA ASP A 245 -7.77 -7.55 -11.14
C ASP A 245 -8.78 -6.65 -10.42
N ASN A 246 -8.46 -6.25 -9.18
CA ASN A 246 -9.34 -5.41 -8.36
C ASN A 246 -9.46 -3.95 -8.84
N GLU A 247 -8.61 -3.52 -9.78
CA GLU A 247 -8.70 -2.21 -10.42
C GLU A 247 -9.63 -2.21 -11.64
N ARG A 248 -10.18 -3.39 -12.00
CA ARG A 248 -10.96 -3.66 -13.22
C ARG A 248 -12.37 -4.15 -12.91
N PRO A 249 -13.31 -3.97 -13.85
CA PRO A 249 -13.21 -3.18 -15.09
C PRO A 249 -13.38 -1.68 -14.84
N ALA A 250 -13.06 -0.87 -15.84
CA ALA A 250 -13.48 0.53 -15.87
C ALA A 250 -15.02 0.61 -15.92
N HIS A 251 -15.61 1.48 -15.12
CA HIS A 251 -17.06 1.66 -15.05
C HIS A 251 -17.43 3.10 -14.69
N ALA A 252 -18.64 3.51 -15.11
CA ALA A 252 -19.14 4.84 -14.78
C ALA A 252 -19.71 4.85 -13.35
N VAL A 253 -19.31 5.88 -12.58
CA VAL A 253 -19.86 6.17 -11.26
C VAL A 253 -20.37 7.61 -11.26
N ASP A 254 -21.60 7.82 -10.82
CA ASP A 254 -22.18 9.15 -10.66
C ASP A 254 -22.18 9.53 -9.18
N LEU A 255 -21.61 10.70 -8.86
CA LEU A 255 -21.46 11.19 -7.49
C LEU A 255 -22.11 12.56 -7.33
N PRO A 256 -22.76 12.83 -6.19
CA PRO A 256 -23.14 14.17 -5.82
C PRO A 256 -21.89 15.06 -5.65
N ALA A 257 -22.09 16.38 -5.64
CA ALA A 257 -21.00 17.30 -5.30
C ALA A 257 -20.60 17.16 -3.82
N PHE A 258 -19.32 17.27 -3.55
CA PHE A 258 -18.77 17.18 -2.19
C PHE A 258 -17.55 18.10 -2.04
N LEU A 259 -17.18 18.38 -0.81
CA LEU A 259 -15.94 19.06 -0.47
C LEU A 259 -14.93 18.05 0.06
N LEU A 260 -13.68 18.18 -0.37
CA LEU A 260 -12.56 17.33 0.02
C LEU A 260 -11.41 18.19 0.53
N ASP A 261 -10.74 17.73 1.60
CA ASP A 261 -9.54 18.41 2.08
C ASP A 261 -8.50 18.51 0.98
N THR A 262 -7.89 19.69 0.86
CA THR A 262 -6.84 19.93 -0.15
C THR A 262 -5.58 19.10 0.12
N THR A 263 -5.28 18.81 1.39
CA THR A 263 -4.13 18.03 1.85
C THR A 263 -4.57 16.94 2.83
N PRO A 264 -3.74 15.93 3.09
CA PRO A 264 -4.00 15.00 4.20
C PRO A 264 -4.05 15.73 5.55
N VAL A 265 -4.73 15.11 6.53
CA VAL A 265 -4.78 15.61 7.91
C VAL A 265 -3.37 15.62 8.51
N THR A 266 -2.97 16.77 9.08
CA THR A 266 -1.63 16.95 9.63
C THR A 266 -1.54 16.48 11.09
N ASN A 267 -0.31 16.24 11.57
CA ASN A 267 -0.04 15.94 12.96
C ASN A 267 -0.59 17.02 13.89
N ALA A 268 -0.40 18.31 13.57
CA ALA A 268 -0.95 19.42 14.38
C ALA A 268 -2.47 19.42 14.45
N ALA A 269 -3.15 19.04 13.36
CA ALA A 269 -4.61 18.93 13.36
C ALA A 269 -5.06 17.74 14.21
N TYR A 270 -4.32 16.64 14.14
CA TYR A 270 -4.63 15.43 14.92
C TYR A 270 -4.33 15.61 16.42
N GLU A 271 -3.28 16.36 16.77
CA GLU A 271 -2.98 16.71 18.16
C GLU A 271 -4.14 17.46 18.82
N ARG A 272 -4.79 18.39 18.10
CA ARG A 272 -5.99 19.08 18.62
C ARG A 272 -7.14 18.11 18.93
N PHE A 273 -7.36 17.10 18.09
CA PHE A 273 -8.34 16.06 18.36
C PHE A 273 -8.03 15.31 19.65
N ILE A 274 -6.76 14.97 19.88
CA ILE A 274 -6.33 14.31 21.13
C ILE A 274 -6.57 15.24 22.33
N GLU A 275 -6.16 16.51 22.24
CA GLU A 275 -6.25 17.51 23.31
C GLU A 275 -7.71 17.88 23.67
N ASP A 276 -8.60 17.84 22.68
CA ASP A 276 -10.05 18.02 22.89
C ASP A 276 -10.74 16.76 23.46
N GLY A 277 -9.96 15.74 23.86
CA GLY A 277 -10.50 14.51 24.45
C GLY A 277 -11.09 13.54 23.43
N GLY A 278 -10.63 13.58 22.18
CA GLY A 278 -11.14 12.75 21.10
C GLY A 278 -11.06 11.25 21.37
N TYR A 279 -10.06 10.80 22.11
CA TYR A 279 -9.95 9.41 22.56
C TYR A 279 -10.79 9.07 23.80
N ASP A 280 -11.35 10.05 24.50
CA ASP A 280 -12.07 9.85 25.74
C ASP A 280 -13.59 9.98 25.59
N ASP A 281 -14.05 10.49 24.45
CA ASP A 281 -15.47 10.72 24.19
C ASP A 281 -16.04 9.71 23.16
N PRO A 282 -16.88 8.75 23.60
CA PRO A 282 -17.46 7.73 22.72
C PRO A 282 -18.34 8.29 21.59
N ARG A 283 -18.78 9.55 21.67
CA ARG A 283 -19.64 10.17 20.65
C ARG A 283 -18.98 10.23 19.28
N TRP A 284 -17.66 10.26 19.25
CA TRP A 284 -16.89 10.35 17.99
C TRP A 284 -16.67 9.00 17.32
N TRP A 285 -16.79 7.91 18.06
CA TRP A 285 -16.46 6.57 17.62
C TRP A 285 -17.70 5.79 17.16
N THR A 286 -17.52 4.86 16.22
CA THR A 286 -18.50 3.79 16.04
C THR A 286 -18.50 2.87 17.26
N PRO A 287 -19.57 2.11 17.52
CA PRO A 287 -19.57 1.14 18.64
C PRO A 287 -18.38 0.17 18.60
N GLU A 288 -18.05 -0.35 17.42
CA GLU A 288 -16.93 -1.27 17.19
C GLU A 288 -15.58 -0.57 17.41
N GLY A 289 -15.44 0.66 16.88
CA GLY A 289 -14.25 1.49 17.07
C GLY A 289 -14.00 1.84 18.53
N TRP A 290 -15.06 2.17 19.27
CA TRP A 290 -14.98 2.44 20.70
C TRP A 290 -14.57 1.19 21.50
N ALA A 291 -15.18 0.04 21.20
CA ALA A 291 -14.81 -1.23 21.82
C ALA A 291 -13.33 -1.57 21.57
N HIS A 292 -12.87 -1.40 20.33
CA HIS A 292 -11.46 -1.61 19.96
C HIS A 292 -10.54 -0.62 20.71
N ARG A 293 -10.89 0.69 20.72
CA ARG A 293 -10.13 1.72 21.45
C ARG A 293 -9.95 1.36 22.92
N GLN A 294 -11.03 0.87 23.57
CA GLN A 294 -10.99 0.47 24.99
C GLN A 294 -10.14 -0.79 25.19
N GLN A 295 -10.35 -1.81 24.37
CA GLN A 295 -9.64 -3.09 24.46
C GLN A 295 -8.12 -2.91 24.22
N ALA A 296 -7.74 -2.11 23.23
CA ALA A 296 -6.36 -1.86 22.87
C ALA A 296 -5.72 -0.70 23.66
N GLY A 297 -6.48 0.00 24.51
CA GLY A 297 -5.98 1.11 25.32
C GLY A 297 -5.47 2.30 24.50
N LEU A 298 -6.11 2.58 23.33
CA LEU A 298 -5.62 3.63 22.43
C LEU A 298 -5.79 5.03 23.03
N THR A 299 -4.77 5.84 22.95
CA THR A 299 -4.75 7.24 23.46
C THR A 299 -4.10 8.23 22.50
N ALA A 300 -3.39 7.75 21.46
CA ALA A 300 -2.69 8.53 20.46
C ALA A 300 -2.33 7.64 19.26
N PRO A 301 -1.88 8.17 18.13
CA PRO A 301 -1.32 7.38 17.02
C PRO A 301 -0.25 6.41 17.50
N LEU A 302 -0.13 5.24 16.86
CA LEU A 302 0.89 4.27 17.22
C LEU A 302 2.28 4.91 17.09
N PHE A 303 3.19 4.60 18.02
CA PHE A 303 4.53 5.16 18.16
C PHE A 303 4.61 6.59 18.74
N TRP A 304 3.49 7.27 18.98
CA TRP A 304 3.51 8.55 19.69
C TRP A 304 3.55 8.34 21.20
N ARG A 305 4.26 9.22 21.88
CA ARG A 305 4.25 9.32 23.35
C ARG A 305 4.38 10.76 23.79
N ARG A 306 3.78 11.12 24.90
CA ARG A 306 3.96 12.44 25.51
C ARG A 306 5.09 12.40 26.52
N GLN A 307 6.05 13.33 26.42
CA GLN A 307 7.15 13.47 27.34
C GLN A 307 7.41 14.96 27.56
N ASP A 308 7.47 15.41 28.82
CA ASP A 308 7.71 16.81 29.21
C ASP A 308 6.82 17.83 28.49
N GLY A 309 5.55 17.46 28.27
CA GLY A 309 4.56 18.29 27.58
C GLY A 309 4.64 18.26 26.05
N GLN A 310 5.63 17.61 25.48
CA GLN A 310 5.84 17.51 24.02
C GLN A 310 5.48 16.12 23.52
N TRP A 311 4.90 16.05 22.30
CA TRP A 311 4.72 14.80 21.58
C TRP A 311 6.02 14.37 20.89
N LEU A 312 6.47 13.16 21.22
CA LEU A 312 7.55 12.46 20.55
C LEU A 312 6.99 11.25 19.80
N ARG A 313 7.67 10.85 18.75
CA ARG A 313 7.41 9.60 18.04
C ARG A 313 8.64 8.75 17.89
N ARG A 314 8.46 7.44 17.80
CA ARG A 314 9.51 6.52 17.36
C ARG A 314 9.38 6.33 15.84
N ARG A 315 10.47 6.53 15.11
CA ARG A 315 10.56 6.31 13.67
C ARG A 315 11.84 5.54 13.37
N PHE A 316 11.71 4.32 12.87
CA PHE A 316 12.81 3.40 12.52
C PHE A 316 13.90 3.32 13.61
N GLY A 317 13.51 3.18 14.87
CA GLY A 317 14.41 3.11 16.01
C GLY A 317 14.77 4.48 16.65
N SER A 318 14.69 5.57 15.92
CA SER A 318 14.95 6.93 16.43
C SER A 318 13.74 7.52 17.15
N ILE A 319 13.98 8.25 18.25
CA ILE A 319 12.97 9.06 18.94
C ILE A 319 13.18 10.51 18.51
N GLU A 320 12.11 11.13 18.00
CA GLU A 320 12.13 12.50 17.51
C GLU A 320 10.84 13.25 17.89
N PRO A 321 10.86 14.59 17.93
CA PRO A 321 9.63 15.37 18.03
C PRO A 321 8.67 15.06 16.87
N VAL A 322 7.36 15.08 17.14
CA VAL A 322 6.35 14.98 16.11
C VAL A 322 6.38 16.27 15.29
N GLU A 323 6.62 16.15 13.97
CA GLU A 323 6.63 17.29 13.06
C GLU A 323 5.20 17.75 12.78
N PRO A 324 4.79 18.97 13.16
CA PRO A 324 3.40 19.42 13.11
C PRO A 324 2.79 19.42 11.71
N THR A 325 3.60 19.70 10.68
CA THR A 325 3.13 19.90 9.30
C THR A 325 3.04 18.60 8.51
N GLU A 326 3.65 17.51 8.96
CA GLU A 326 3.54 16.22 8.28
C GLU A 326 2.13 15.64 8.41
N PRO A 327 1.67 14.87 7.41
CA PRO A 327 0.48 14.03 7.54
C PRO A 327 0.59 13.09 8.74
N VAL A 328 -0.52 12.93 9.47
CA VAL A 328 -0.60 11.94 10.54
C VAL A 328 -0.43 10.53 9.97
N LEU A 329 0.35 9.71 10.66
CA LEU A 329 0.64 8.32 10.33
C LEU A 329 0.27 7.39 11.48
N HIS A 330 0.12 6.12 11.13
CA HIS A 330 -0.05 5.04 12.13
C HIS A 330 -1.32 5.20 12.96
N VAL A 331 -2.39 5.60 12.28
CA VAL A 331 -3.76 5.63 12.79
C VAL A 331 -4.57 4.51 12.13
N SER A 332 -5.43 3.86 12.89
CA SER A 332 -6.40 2.90 12.38
C SER A 332 -7.53 3.59 11.61
N TRP A 333 -8.33 2.83 10.89
CA TRP A 333 -9.54 3.36 10.26
C TRP A 333 -10.51 3.95 11.28
N TYR A 334 -10.65 3.29 12.44
CA TYR A 334 -11.51 3.79 13.52
C TYR A 334 -11.04 5.13 14.08
N GLU A 335 -9.75 5.34 14.22
CA GLU A 335 -9.16 6.61 14.64
C GLU A 335 -9.38 7.71 13.61
N ALA A 336 -9.23 7.38 12.32
CA ALA A 336 -9.49 8.30 11.22
C ALA A 336 -10.97 8.71 11.14
N ASP A 337 -11.90 7.75 11.29
CA ASP A 337 -13.35 8.02 11.31
C ASP A 337 -13.76 8.84 12.54
N ALA A 338 -13.18 8.55 13.71
CA ALA A 338 -13.43 9.30 14.93
C ALA A 338 -12.97 10.76 14.81
N TYR A 339 -11.77 10.99 14.26
CA TYR A 339 -11.31 12.34 13.94
C TYR A 339 -12.26 13.05 12.98
N ALA A 340 -12.68 12.38 11.91
CA ALA A 340 -13.56 12.98 10.92
C ALA A 340 -14.90 13.41 11.55
N ARG A 341 -15.49 12.58 12.39
CA ARG A 341 -16.72 12.90 13.15
C ARG A 341 -16.53 14.07 14.12
N TRP A 342 -15.41 14.08 14.86
CA TRP A 342 -15.07 15.21 15.75
C TRP A 342 -14.99 16.51 14.98
N ALA A 343 -14.39 16.50 13.79
CA ALA A 343 -14.27 17.65 12.91
C ALA A 343 -15.59 18.04 12.21
N GLY A 344 -16.72 17.34 12.47
CA GLY A 344 -17.98 17.56 11.75
C GLY A 344 -17.92 17.14 10.28
N ARG A 345 -17.09 16.16 9.95
CA ARG A 345 -16.79 15.65 8.61
C ARG A 345 -16.97 14.14 8.53
N ARG A 346 -16.54 13.54 7.45
CA ARG A 346 -16.48 12.10 7.22
C ARG A 346 -15.23 11.73 6.42
N LEU A 347 -14.90 10.47 6.37
CA LEU A 347 -13.94 9.96 5.39
C LEU A 347 -14.57 10.03 3.98
N PRO A 348 -13.78 10.29 2.93
CA PRO A 348 -14.26 10.16 1.56
C PRO A 348 -14.54 8.69 1.24
N SER A 349 -15.54 8.42 0.41
CA SER A 349 -15.65 7.12 -0.23
C SER A 349 -14.48 6.89 -1.19
N GLU A 350 -14.20 5.63 -1.52
CA GLU A 350 -13.19 5.28 -2.51
C GLU A 350 -13.44 5.96 -3.87
N ALA A 351 -14.70 6.00 -4.29
CA ALA A 351 -15.10 6.64 -5.54
C ALA A 351 -14.91 8.17 -5.52
N GLU A 352 -15.20 8.83 -4.39
CA GLU A 352 -14.94 10.27 -4.21
C GLU A 352 -13.43 10.56 -4.26
N TRP A 353 -12.63 9.73 -3.60
CA TRP A 353 -11.18 9.85 -3.64
C TRP A 353 -10.65 9.71 -5.09
N GLU A 354 -11.08 8.69 -5.82
CA GLU A 354 -10.61 8.44 -7.18
C GLU A 354 -11.08 9.52 -8.16
N LYS A 355 -12.32 10.02 -8.02
CA LYS A 355 -12.79 11.17 -8.81
C LYS A 355 -11.94 12.40 -8.57
N ALA A 356 -11.68 12.74 -7.32
CA ALA A 356 -10.84 13.91 -6.97
C ALA A 356 -9.41 13.77 -7.49
N ALA A 357 -8.88 12.55 -7.54
CA ALA A 357 -7.52 12.28 -8.01
C ALA A 357 -7.41 12.31 -9.54
N ARG A 358 -8.33 11.68 -10.25
CA ARG A 358 -8.13 11.32 -11.66
C ARG A 358 -9.03 12.05 -12.65
N HIS A 359 -10.25 12.41 -12.25
CA HIS A 359 -11.19 13.00 -13.19
C HIS A 359 -10.74 14.42 -13.62
N ASP A 360 -10.62 14.61 -14.92
CA ASP A 360 -10.31 15.91 -15.50
C ASP A 360 -11.62 16.56 -16.00
N PRO A 361 -12.14 17.61 -15.31
CA PRO A 361 -13.39 18.23 -15.70
C PRO A 361 -13.31 18.96 -17.05
N ALA A 362 -12.11 19.31 -17.53
CA ALA A 362 -11.94 19.96 -18.82
C ALA A 362 -12.11 19.01 -20.00
N THR A 363 -11.77 17.73 -19.81
CA THR A 363 -11.83 16.72 -20.87
C THR A 363 -12.89 15.64 -20.64
N GLY A 364 -13.42 15.53 -19.42
CA GLY A 364 -14.33 14.46 -19.00
C GLY A 364 -13.66 13.08 -18.87
N ARG A 365 -12.32 13.00 -18.99
CA ARG A 365 -11.56 11.74 -18.93
C ARG A 365 -10.94 11.54 -17.56
N SER A 366 -10.71 10.28 -17.18
CA SER A 366 -9.89 9.93 -16.01
C SER A 366 -8.44 9.74 -16.43
N ARG A 367 -7.52 10.43 -15.73
CA ARG A 367 -6.07 10.36 -15.93
C ARG A 367 -5.49 9.15 -15.22
N ARG A 368 -4.26 8.78 -15.55
CA ARG A 368 -3.51 7.73 -14.83
C ARG A 368 -3.11 8.17 -13.42
N TYR A 369 -2.59 9.39 -13.31
CA TYR A 369 -2.20 10.05 -12.06
C TYR A 369 -2.90 11.40 -11.92
N PRO A 370 -2.91 12.03 -10.73
CA PRO A 370 -3.50 13.34 -10.55
C PRO A 370 -2.94 14.40 -11.51
N TRP A 371 -1.66 14.38 -11.81
CA TRP A 371 -0.96 15.33 -12.70
C TRP A 371 -1.04 14.99 -14.20
N GLY A 372 -1.62 13.86 -14.57
CA GLY A 372 -1.69 13.38 -15.96
C GLY A 372 -1.19 11.95 -16.09
N ASP A 373 -0.70 11.60 -17.28
CA ASP A 373 -0.34 10.21 -17.60
C ASP A 373 1.17 9.93 -17.51
N ARG A 374 1.98 10.96 -17.24
CA ARG A 374 3.44 10.78 -17.09
C ARG A 374 3.78 9.98 -15.85
N PRO A 375 4.78 9.09 -15.92
CA PRO A 375 5.27 8.36 -14.75
C PRO A 375 5.63 9.29 -13.59
N PRO A 376 5.52 8.83 -12.33
CA PRO A 376 5.88 9.62 -11.16
C PRO A 376 7.37 9.99 -11.16
N GLY A 377 7.65 11.29 -11.04
CA GLY A 377 8.98 11.81 -10.77
C GLY A 377 9.10 12.34 -9.34
N PRO A 378 10.32 12.66 -8.88
CA PRO A 378 10.57 13.20 -7.54
C PRO A 378 9.88 14.54 -7.26
N GLU A 379 9.47 15.26 -8.30
CA GLU A 379 8.73 16.51 -8.21
C GLU A 379 7.22 16.34 -8.10
N HIS A 380 6.69 15.12 -8.38
CA HIS A 380 5.26 14.84 -8.38
C HIS A 380 4.78 14.25 -7.05
N ALA A 381 5.56 13.34 -6.45
CA ALA A 381 5.14 12.58 -5.29
C ALA A 381 6.31 12.04 -4.47
N ASN A 382 6.09 11.78 -3.20
CA ASN A 382 6.99 11.09 -2.29
C ASN A 382 6.74 9.58 -2.38
N LEU A 383 7.54 8.89 -3.15
CA LEU A 383 7.49 7.46 -3.40
C LEU A 383 8.89 6.85 -3.34
N GLY A 384 8.98 5.53 -3.30
CA GLY A 384 10.22 4.79 -3.49
C GLY A 384 11.18 4.84 -2.31
N GLN A 385 10.69 5.05 -1.09
CA GLN A 385 11.47 5.06 0.15
C GLN A 385 12.60 6.11 0.19
N ARG A 386 12.49 7.16 -0.63
CA ARG A 386 13.55 8.18 -0.77
C ARG A 386 13.81 8.96 0.51
N HIS A 387 12.78 9.15 1.35
CA HIS A 387 12.83 10.00 2.53
C HIS A 387 12.48 9.29 3.83
N LEU A 388 11.95 8.07 3.77
CA LEU A 388 11.52 7.26 4.91
C LEU A 388 10.59 8.00 5.89
N ARG A 389 9.86 9.02 5.39
CA ARG A 389 8.87 9.82 6.12
C ARG A 389 8.00 10.61 5.14
N PRO A 390 6.79 11.02 5.54
CA PRO A 390 5.99 11.94 4.73
C PRO A 390 6.66 13.31 4.62
N ALA A 391 6.35 14.03 3.55
CA ALA A 391 6.66 15.45 3.43
C ALA A 391 5.56 16.31 4.09
N GLY A 392 5.89 17.54 4.44
CA GLY A 392 4.91 18.48 4.99
C GLY A 392 3.70 18.67 4.08
N ALA A 393 2.53 18.85 4.68
CA ALA A 393 1.29 19.02 3.94
C ALA A 393 1.35 20.22 2.96
N GLY A 394 0.85 20.03 1.74
CA GLY A 394 0.95 20.99 0.65
C GLY A 394 2.20 20.84 -0.22
N SER A 395 3.09 19.89 0.06
CA SER A 395 4.23 19.57 -0.79
C SER A 395 3.81 19.04 -2.16
N TYR A 396 4.77 18.98 -3.08
CA TYR A 396 4.61 18.43 -4.44
C TYR A 396 3.52 19.13 -5.29
N PRO A 397 3.61 20.47 -5.51
CA PRO A 397 2.60 21.20 -6.27
C PRO A 397 2.41 20.70 -7.72
N LYS A 398 3.46 20.09 -8.32
CA LYS A 398 3.36 19.47 -9.64
C LYS A 398 2.59 18.14 -9.62
N GLY A 399 2.35 17.56 -8.45
CA GLY A 399 1.57 16.34 -8.23
C GLY A 399 0.09 16.58 -7.96
N GLN A 400 -0.38 17.81 -8.00
CA GLN A 400 -1.79 18.15 -7.73
C GLN A 400 -2.74 17.62 -8.79
N SER A 401 -3.97 17.33 -8.36
CA SER A 401 -5.06 16.91 -9.26
C SER A 401 -5.65 18.09 -10.05
N PRO A 402 -6.51 17.82 -11.06
CA PRO A 402 -7.22 18.87 -11.79
C PRO A 402 -8.05 19.81 -10.90
N TYR A 403 -8.44 19.35 -9.73
CA TYR A 403 -9.19 20.12 -8.74
C TYR A 403 -8.30 20.89 -7.75
N GLY A 404 -6.97 20.74 -7.86
CA GLY A 404 -6.01 21.39 -6.96
C GLY A 404 -5.74 20.62 -5.65
N VAL A 405 -6.25 19.38 -5.53
CA VAL A 405 -5.95 18.51 -4.37
C VAL A 405 -4.50 18.05 -4.45
N ARG A 406 -3.75 18.16 -3.36
CA ARG A 406 -2.34 17.80 -3.28
C ARG A 406 -2.11 16.49 -2.54
N GLN A 407 -0.98 15.84 -2.82
CA GLN A 407 -0.51 14.63 -2.12
C GLN A 407 -1.55 13.48 -2.12
N LEU A 408 -2.30 13.34 -3.23
CA LEU A 408 -3.17 12.19 -3.44
C LEU A 408 -2.38 10.92 -3.81
N ILE A 409 -1.14 11.07 -4.21
CA ILE A 409 -0.21 9.99 -4.52
C ILE A 409 1.03 10.15 -3.65
N GLY A 410 1.43 9.07 -2.97
CA GLY A 410 2.60 9.05 -2.10
C GLY A 410 2.32 9.62 -0.69
N ASP A 411 3.37 9.85 0.06
CA ASP A 411 3.38 10.28 1.46
C ASP A 411 2.70 9.28 2.42
N VAL A 412 1.39 9.13 2.37
CA VAL A 412 0.63 8.23 3.25
C VAL A 412 -0.45 7.49 2.46
N TRP A 413 -0.68 6.22 2.73
CA TRP A 413 -1.93 5.57 2.36
C TRP A 413 -3.08 6.31 3.01
N GLU A 414 -4.16 6.52 2.28
CA GLU A 414 -5.34 7.22 2.81
C GLU A 414 -6.51 6.27 3.03
N TRP A 415 -6.95 6.16 4.29
CA TRP A 415 -8.16 5.45 4.63
C TRP A 415 -9.38 6.08 3.97
N THR A 416 -10.23 5.25 3.36
CA THR A 416 -11.53 5.66 2.81
C THR A 416 -12.68 5.07 3.64
N ALA A 417 -13.89 5.59 3.47
CA ALA A 417 -15.08 5.05 4.12
C ALA A 417 -15.51 3.68 3.55
N SER A 418 -14.99 3.29 2.39
CA SER A 418 -15.46 2.14 1.63
C SER A 418 -14.92 0.82 2.16
N ASP A 419 -15.78 -0.20 2.23
CA ASP A 419 -15.36 -1.58 2.35
C ASP A 419 -14.66 -2.04 1.07
N PHE A 420 -13.77 -3.02 1.18
CA PHE A 420 -13.14 -3.60 0.00
C PHE A 420 -14.14 -4.53 -0.71
N ARG A 421 -14.70 -4.05 -1.82
CA ARG A 421 -15.69 -4.78 -2.61
C ARG A 421 -15.29 -4.87 -4.08
N PRO A 422 -15.72 -5.92 -4.80
CA PRO A 422 -15.46 -6.03 -6.22
C PRO A 422 -16.19 -4.92 -6.98
N TYR A 423 -15.58 -4.43 -8.05
CA TYR A 423 -16.29 -3.59 -9.00
C TYR A 423 -17.33 -4.40 -9.76
N GLN A 424 -18.37 -3.73 -10.26
CA GLN A 424 -19.39 -4.41 -11.09
C GLN A 424 -18.72 -5.00 -12.33
N GLY A 425 -18.86 -6.32 -12.52
CA GLY A 425 -18.23 -7.03 -13.62
C GLY A 425 -16.81 -7.54 -13.32
N PHE A 426 -16.34 -7.43 -12.07
CA PHE A 426 -15.07 -8.01 -11.64
C PHE A 426 -14.92 -9.47 -12.08
N ARG A 427 -13.69 -9.84 -12.41
CA ARG A 427 -13.27 -11.22 -12.65
C ARG A 427 -11.89 -11.41 -12.06
N ALA A 428 -11.73 -12.42 -11.21
CA ALA A 428 -10.43 -12.77 -10.66
C ALA A 428 -9.45 -13.10 -11.79
N TRP A 429 -8.24 -12.55 -11.72
CA TRP A 429 -7.16 -12.78 -12.67
C TRP A 429 -5.83 -12.26 -12.13
N PRO A 430 -4.72 -13.00 -12.26
CA PRO A 430 -4.62 -14.33 -12.87
C PRO A 430 -5.04 -15.47 -11.93
N TYR A 431 -5.35 -15.21 -10.66
CA TYR A 431 -5.80 -16.18 -9.66
C TYR A 431 -6.72 -15.51 -8.63
N GLN A 432 -7.59 -16.31 -7.98
CA GLN A 432 -8.63 -15.80 -7.07
C GLN A 432 -8.06 -15.20 -5.78
N GLU A 433 -7.00 -15.80 -5.28
CA GLU A 433 -6.38 -15.45 -4.00
C GLU A 433 -5.71 -14.07 -4.02
N TYR A 434 -5.58 -13.45 -5.20
CA TYR A 434 -5.03 -12.10 -5.27
C TYR A 434 -5.98 -11.09 -4.61
N SER A 435 -7.26 -11.08 -4.94
CA SER A 435 -8.23 -10.10 -4.45
C SER A 435 -9.53 -10.70 -3.96
N GLU A 436 -10.09 -11.71 -4.65
CA GLU A 436 -11.47 -12.16 -4.46
C GLU A 436 -11.74 -12.65 -3.04
N VAL A 437 -10.78 -13.34 -2.44
CA VAL A 437 -10.88 -13.89 -1.08
C VAL A 437 -10.91 -12.82 0.02
N PHE A 438 -10.54 -11.59 -0.30
CA PHE A 438 -10.51 -10.46 0.63
C PHE A 438 -11.73 -9.54 0.49
N PHE A 439 -12.61 -9.77 -0.47
CA PHE A 439 -13.81 -8.94 -0.58
C PHE A 439 -14.76 -9.17 0.59
N GLY A 440 -15.05 -8.11 1.32
CA GLY A 440 -15.95 -8.18 2.46
C GLY A 440 -16.02 -6.88 3.26
N PRO A 441 -16.88 -6.84 4.29
CA PRO A 441 -16.98 -5.69 5.19
C PRO A 441 -15.83 -5.62 6.19
N GLU A 442 -15.03 -6.68 6.29
CA GLU A 442 -13.91 -6.79 7.24
C GLU A 442 -12.75 -5.88 6.89
N TYR A 443 -12.61 -5.54 5.60
CA TYR A 443 -11.53 -4.72 5.09
C TYR A 443 -12.02 -3.35 4.65
N LYS A 444 -11.20 -2.34 4.92
CA LYS A 444 -11.39 -0.97 4.44
C LYS A 444 -10.37 -0.64 3.36
N VAL A 445 -10.82 0.10 2.35
CA VAL A 445 -9.97 0.48 1.22
C VAL A 445 -9.03 1.62 1.60
N LEU A 446 -7.78 1.48 1.19
CA LEU A 446 -6.72 2.48 1.24
C LEU A 446 -6.36 2.91 -0.18
N ARG A 447 -6.07 4.20 -0.36
CA ARG A 447 -5.74 4.76 -1.68
C ARG A 447 -4.46 5.60 -1.64
N GLY A 448 -3.86 5.79 -2.81
CA GLY A 448 -2.81 6.77 -3.04
C GLY A 448 -1.38 6.28 -2.92
N GLY A 449 -1.13 5.18 -2.23
CA GLY A 449 0.25 4.78 -1.91
C GLY A 449 0.85 5.65 -0.80
N CYS A 450 2.00 5.24 -0.30
CA CYS A 450 2.75 5.98 0.71
C CYS A 450 4.21 6.16 0.30
N PHE A 451 5.01 6.85 1.11
CA PHE A 451 6.44 7.06 0.84
C PHE A 451 7.23 5.73 0.66
N ALA A 452 6.70 4.63 1.19
CA ALA A 452 7.33 3.30 1.11
C ALA A 452 7.09 2.60 -0.23
N VAL A 453 6.04 2.97 -0.96
CA VAL A 453 5.61 2.31 -2.21
C VAL A 453 6.48 2.77 -3.39
N ALA A 454 6.86 1.84 -4.26
CA ALA A 454 7.55 2.19 -5.52
C ALA A 454 6.58 2.66 -6.62
N PRO A 455 7.06 3.49 -7.58
CA PRO A 455 6.23 3.97 -8.69
C PRO A 455 5.50 2.88 -9.47
N VAL A 456 6.10 1.71 -9.68
CA VAL A 456 5.50 0.58 -10.41
C VAL A 456 4.26 0.02 -9.71
N ALA A 457 4.22 0.10 -8.38
CA ALA A 457 3.10 -0.36 -7.55
C ALA A 457 2.20 0.80 -7.09
N CYS A 458 2.17 1.91 -7.83
CA CYS A 458 1.38 3.08 -7.46
C CYS A 458 0.80 3.79 -8.70
N ARG A 459 -0.51 3.98 -8.70
CA ARG A 459 -1.28 4.72 -9.71
C ARG A 459 -2.62 5.15 -9.15
N GLY A 460 -3.32 6.02 -9.84
CA GLY A 460 -4.60 6.54 -9.35
C GLY A 460 -5.71 5.50 -9.23
N THR A 461 -5.60 4.34 -9.89
CA THR A 461 -6.54 3.22 -9.78
C THR A 461 -6.12 2.17 -8.75
N PHE A 462 -4.86 2.17 -8.31
CA PHE A 462 -4.36 1.15 -7.39
C PHE A 462 -5.18 1.13 -6.10
N ARG A 463 -5.60 -0.06 -5.69
CA ARG A 463 -6.40 -0.31 -4.49
C ARG A 463 -5.59 -1.13 -3.50
N ASN A 464 -5.49 -0.63 -2.28
CA ASN A 464 -4.99 -1.37 -1.14
C ASN A 464 -6.10 -1.52 -0.11
N TRP A 465 -5.99 -2.47 0.79
CA TRP A 465 -6.98 -2.73 1.84
C TRP A 465 -6.33 -3.33 3.08
N ASP A 466 -6.91 -3.05 4.25
CA ASP A 466 -6.50 -3.71 5.48
C ASP A 466 -7.67 -3.74 6.48
N TYR A 467 -7.51 -4.48 7.56
CA TYR A 467 -8.44 -4.49 8.68
C TYR A 467 -8.53 -3.10 9.31
N PRO A 468 -9.73 -2.65 9.75
CA PRO A 468 -9.92 -1.32 10.32
C PRO A 468 -9.16 -1.06 11.63
N ILE A 469 -8.60 -2.10 12.25
CA ILE A 469 -7.80 -2.01 13.48
C ILE A 469 -6.29 -1.80 13.22
N ARG A 470 -5.84 -1.91 11.98
CA ARG A 470 -4.41 -1.86 11.65
C ARG A 470 -3.84 -0.45 11.78
N ARG A 471 -2.70 -0.34 12.48
CA ARG A 471 -2.01 0.93 12.77
C ARG A 471 -0.54 0.92 12.37
N GLN A 472 0.07 -0.27 12.21
CA GLN A 472 1.47 -0.43 11.87
C GLN A 472 1.80 -0.01 10.44
N ILE A 473 0.82 0.02 9.55
CA ILE A 473 0.95 0.44 8.15
C ILE A 473 1.18 1.96 8.05
N PHE A 474 1.77 2.41 6.95
CA PHE A 474 2.02 3.84 6.70
C PHE A 474 0.77 4.55 6.20
N ALA A 475 -0.31 4.48 7.00
CA ALA A 475 -1.61 5.04 6.68
C ALA A 475 -1.94 6.27 7.53
N GLY A 476 -2.49 7.26 6.87
CA GLY A 476 -3.16 8.43 7.37
C GLY A 476 -4.51 8.58 6.65
N PHE A 477 -4.99 9.80 6.48
CA PHE A 477 -6.28 10.06 5.83
C PHE A 477 -6.46 11.54 5.50
N ARG A 478 -7.47 11.82 4.68
CA ARG A 478 -8.07 13.16 4.53
C ARG A 478 -9.56 13.08 4.79
N THR A 479 -10.23 14.20 5.01
CA THR A 479 -11.66 14.23 5.26
C THR A 479 -12.44 14.86 4.09
N ALA A 480 -13.72 14.51 4.05
CA ALA A 480 -14.68 15.06 3.11
C ALA A 480 -15.93 15.55 3.86
N ARG A 481 -16.74 16.38 3.21
CA ARG A 481 -18.09 16.67 3.67
C ARG A 481 -19.06 16.75 2.51
N SER A 482 -20.27 16.30 2.73
CA SER A 482 -21.37 16.48 1.79
C SER A 482 -21.82 17.93 1.77
N LEU A 483 -22.34 18.41 0.64
CA LEU A 483 -23.03 19.67 0.59
C LEU A 483 -24.46 19.49 1.12
N ASP A 484 -24.92 20.42 1.94
CA ASP A 484 -26.29 20.41 2.46
C ASP A 484 -27.27 20.47 1.28
N GLY A 485 -28.14 19.45 1.18
CA GLY A 485 -29.19 19.37 0.16
C GLY A 485 -28.83 18.60 -1.12
N ALA A 486 -27.73 17.81 -1.13
CA ALA A 486 -27.42 16.86 -2.21
C ALA A 486 -27.85 15.44 -1.84
#